data_c26ab02dbd4004dbd1716d1752d86cb9
#
_entry.id   c26ab02dbd4004dbd1716d1752d86cb9
#
_cell.length_a   1.000
_cell.length_b   1.000
_cell.length_c   1.000
_cell.angle_alpha   90.00
_cell.angle_beta   90.00
_cell.angle_gamma   90.00
#
_symmetry.space_group_name_H-M   'P 1'
#
loop_
_entity.id
_entity.type
_entity.pdbx_description
1 polymer ?
#
loop_
_entity_poly.entity_id
_entity_poly.type
_entity_poly.pdbx_seq_one_letter_code
_entity_poly.pdbx_strand_id
1 'polypeptide(L)'
;MYKKLFPKVRPRRLRQNGTIRNLVSDTTISRSKLIQPLFVSDTINSKQEISSMPGQFLYSSEDILNEIESLKDCGINTVALFPNINTEVKDPLSKEALNENNFMCQLVQRIKEEFPDTMLVLDVALDPYNSNGHDGIVIDGKVDNDVTLDALKKMSINLANAGADILAPSDMMDGRIGVIREELEKHNHKDTILLSYAAKYSSNFYGPFRDAVGSAQSEGINKDTYQMDYRNINESFKEIQLDINEGADIVMVKPALAYLDIISKLKCKFDVPIFAYQVSGEYAMLKMGIDKNYFGNNVVPETLISLFRAGSSSVLTYFAKWVAENYDNISN
;
A
#
# COMPACT_ATOMS: atom_id res chain seq x y z
N MET A 1 -3.96 -16.66 44.31
CA MET A 1 -4.45 -18.04 44.09
C MET A 1 -3.57 -18.90 43.18
N TYR A 2 -2.43 -18.43 42.70
CA TYR A 2 -1.51 -19.18 41.81
C TYR A 2 -0.50 -20.14 42.54
N LYS A 3 -0.32 -20.00 43.83
CA LYS A 3 0.70 -20.76 44.61
C LYS A 3 0.53 -22.30 44.60
N LYS A 4 -0.66 -22.83 44.31
CA LYS A 4 -0.90 -24.29 44.30
C LYS A 4 -0.70 -24.97 42.94
N LEU A 5 -0.50 -24.18 41.83
CA LEU A 5 -0.31 -24.72 40.48
C LEU A 5 1.18 -24.86 40.10
N PHE A 6 2.11 -24.24 40.84
CA PHE A 6 3.54 -24.43 40.68
C PHE A 6 4.01 -25.70 41.40
N PRO A 7 4.85 -26.53 40.77
CA PRO A 7 5.46 -26.44 39.44
C PRO A 7 4.71 -27.25 38.32
N LYS A 8 3.42 -27.57 38.49
CA LYS A 8 2.65 -28.40 37.54
C LYS A 8 2.38 -27.70 36.20
N VAL A 9 2.14 -26.37 36.20
CA VAL A 9 1.94 -25.57 35.02
C VAL A 9 3.27 -24.93 34.60
N ARG A 10 3.75 -25.29 33.41
CA ARG A 10 5.04 -24.82 32.87
C ARG A 10 4.88 -24.36 31.42
N PRO A 11 4.55 -23.08 31.12
CA PRO A 11 4.41 -22.59 29.76
C PRO A 11 5.67 -22.74 28.89
N ARG A 12 6.87 -22.80 29.52
CA ARG A 12 8.15 -23.03 28.82
C ARG A 12 8.23 -24.38 28.09
N ARG A 13 7.33 -25.31 28.36
CA ARG A 13 7.28 -26.61 27.64
C ARG A 13 7.03 -26.41 26.15
N LEU A 14 6.24 -25.38 25.77
CA LEU A 14 5.91 -25.06 24.39
C LEU A 14 6.95 -24.15 23.70
N ARG A 15 8.10 -23.88 24.35
CA ARG A 15 9.14 -22.99 23.82
C ARG A 15 10.51 -23.68 23.69
N GLN A 16 10.60 -24.95 23.99
CA GLN A 16 11.88 -25.67 24.20
C GLN A 16 12.75 -25.71 22.94
N ASN A 17 12.15 -25.87 21.78
CA ASN A 17 12.86 -25.95 20.49
C ASN A 17 12.01 -25.36 19.35
N GLY A 18 12.61 -25.24 18.16
CA GLY A 18 11.96 -24.66 16.97
C GLY A 18 10.72 -25.48 16.57
N THR A 19 10.83 -26.80 16.53
CA THR A 19 9.74 -27.70 16.11
C THR A 19 8.47 -27.47 16.93
N ILE A 20 8.57 -27.43 18.27
CA ILE A 20 7.38 -27.21 19.10
C ILE A 20 6.86 -25.77 18.97
N ARG A 21 7.75 -24.77 18.81
CA ARG A 21 7.31 -23.38 18.59
C ARG A 21 6.53 -23.26 17.28
N ASN A 22 7.01 -23.89 16.20
CA ASN A 22 6.32 -23.90 14.91
C ASN A 22 4.98 -24.65 14.98
N LEU A 23 4.94 -25.77 15.70
CA LEU A 23 3.72 -26.58 15.86
C LEU A 23 2.57 -25.81 16.56
N VAL A 24 2.90 -24.90 17.47
CA VAL A 24 1.91 -24.13 18.25
C VAL A 24 1.77 -22.68 17.76
N SER A 25 2.43 -22.31 16.68
CA SER A 25 2.32 -20.99 16.08
C SER A 25 0.94 -20.83 15.44
N ASP A 26 0.23 -19.77 15.78
CA ASP A 26 -1.09 -19.43 15.23
C ASP A 26 -1.02 -18.39 14.09
N THR A 27 0.17 -17.83 13.85
CA THR A 27 0.38 -16.82 12.82
C THR A 27 1.65 -17.12 12.02
N THR A 28 1.51 -17.15 10.69
CA THR A 28 2.60 -17.40 9.75
C THR A 28 2.61 -16.36 8.63
N ILE A 29 3.78 -16.15 8.03
CA ILE A 29 3.88 -15.35 6.79
C ILE A 29 3.65 -16.30 5.60
N SER A 30 2.92 -15.84 4.57
CA SER A 30 2.84 -16.49 3.26
C SER A 30 3.28 -15.52 2.18
N ARG A 31 4.09 -15.99 1.20
CA ARG A 31 4.49 -15.20 0.03
C ARG A 31 3.27 -14.65 -0.71
N SER A 32 2.21 -15.44 -0.85
CA SER A 32 0.97 -15.07 -1.52
C SER A 32 0.15 -13.96 -0.84
N LYS A 33 0.53 -13.56 0.38
CA LYS A 33 -0.12 -12.47 1.13
C LYS A 33 0.74 -11.20 1.18
N LEU A 34 1.85 -11.19 0.48
CA LEU A 34 2.74 -10.04 0.38
C LEU A 34 2.52 -9.34 -0.96
N ILE A 35 2.48 -8.01 -0.92
CA ILE A 35 2.36 -7.14 -2.08
C ILE A 35 3.60 -6.26 -2.12
N GLN A 36 4.35 -6.29 -3.24
CA GLN A 36 5.54 -5.46 -3.41
C GLN A 36 5.17 -4.11 -4.00
N PRO A 37 5.35 -2.99 -3.26
CA PRO A 37 5.26 -1.65 -3.84
C PRO A 37 6.47 -1.36 -4.73
N LEU A 38 6.23 -0.80 -5.91
CA LEU A 38 7.26 -0.46 -6.90
C LEU A 38 7.03 0.95 -7.43
N PHE A 39 8.12 1.68 -7.62
CA PHE A 39 8.10 3.03 -8.20
C PHE A 39 8.54 2.99 -9.64
N VAL A 40 7.79 3.64 -10.53
CA VAL A 40 8.05 3.66 -11.97
C VAL A 40 8.12 5.08 -12.51
N SER A 41 8.97 5.33 -13.52
CA SER A 41 9.09 6.67 -14.12
C SER A 41 9.28 6.61 -15.63
N ASP A 42 8.70 7.61 -16.30
CA ASP A 42 8.85 7.89 -17.70
C ASP A 42 10.09 8.74 -18.05
N THR A 43 10.78 9.25 -17.01
CA THR A 43 11.91 10.18 -17.19
C THR A 43 13.29 9.53 -17.14
N ILE A 44 13.36 8.23 -16.84
CA ILE A 44 14.63 7.50 -16.70
C ILE A 44 14.70 6.32 -17.68
N ASN A 45 15.91 6.02 -18.15
CA ASN A 45 16.18 4.90 -19.07
C ASN A 45 16.73 3.64 -18.37
N SER A 46 17.08 3.76 -17.09
CA SER A 46 17.57 2.65 -16.27
C SER A 46 17.21 2.90 -14.81
N LYS A 47 17.05 1.80 -14.03
CA LYS A 47 16.70 1.88 -12.62
C LYS A 47 17.68 2.73 -11.80
N GLN A 48 17.15 3.50 -10.88
CA GLN A 48 17.92 4.37 -9.98
C GLN A 48 17.54 4.07 -8.53
N GLU A 49 18.54 3.95 -7.65
CA GLU A 49 18.26 3.72 -6.23
C GLU A 49 17.67 4.98 -5.59
N ILE A 50 16.65 4.79 -4.76
CA ILE A 50 16.00 5.86 -4.00
C ILE A 50 16.80 6.09 -2.72
N SER A 51 17.49 7.22 -2.61
CA SER A 51 18.42 7.52 -1.51
C SER A 51 17.78 7.47 -0.12
N SER A 52 16.52 7.87 0.00
CA SER A 52 15.75 7.82 1.25
C SER A 52 15.19 6.43 1.57
N MET A 53 15.33 5.46 0.64
CA MET A 53 14.86 4.06 0.79
C MET A 53 15.92 3.07 0.30
N PRO A 54 17.05 2.88 1.01
CA PRO A 54 18.14 2.02 0.56
C PRO A 54 17.67 0.62 0.17
N GLY A 55 18.08 0.16 -1.04
CA GLY A 55 17.64 -1.11 -1.62
C GLY A 55 16.29 -1.06 -2.34
N GLN A 56 15.64 0.11 -2.43
CA GLN A 56 14.48 0.33 -3.28
C GLN A 56 14.85 1.21 -4.47
N PHE A 57 14.16 1.00 -5.60
CA PHE A 57 14.53 1.64 -6.85
C PHE A 57 13.34 2.33 -7.51
N LEU A 58 13.63 3.38 -8.24
CA LEU A 58 12.78 3.91 -9.28
C LEU A 58 13.11 3.15 -10.56
N TYR A 59 12.11 2.56 -11.20
CA TYR A 59 12.28 1.70 -12.38
C TYR A 59 11.89 2.41 -13.66
N SER A 60 12.65 2.19 -14.74
CA SER A 60 12.22 2.50 -16.11
C SER A 60 11.16 1.50 -16.58
N SER A 61 10.51 1.78 -17.73
CA SER A 61 9.53 0.87 -18.34
C SER A 61 10.10 -0.51 -18.72
N GLU A 62 11.41 -0.60 -18.95
CA GLU A 62 12.09 -1.87 -19.26
C GLU A 62 12.49 -2.59 -17.97
N ASP A 63 13.08 -1.86 -17.02
CA ASP A 63 13.58 -2.49 -15.79
C ASP A 63 12.46 -3.02 -14.90
N ILE A 64 11.26 -2.42 -14.96
CA ILE A 64 10.11 -2.90 -14.17
C ILE A 64 9.65 -4.29 -14.61
N LEU A 65 9.75 -4.62 -15.90
CA LEU A 65 9.38 -5.94 -16.40
C LEU A 65 10.33 -7.02 -15.85
N ASN A 66 11.64 -6.75 -15.87
CA ASN A 66 12.64 -7.63 -15.27
C ASN A 66 12.42 -7.81 -13.75
N GLU A 67 12.00 -6.74 -13.06
CA GLU A 67 11.73 -6.82 -11.62
C GLU A 67 10.46 -7.66 -11.34
N ILE A 68 9.40 -7.50 -12.14
CA ILE A 68 8.18 -8.31 -12.03
C ILE A 68 8.48 -9.80 -12.29
N GLU A 69 9.28 -10.13 -13.29
CA GLU A 69 9.72 -11.50 -13.55
C GLU A 69 10.45 -12.07 -12.34
N SER A 70 11.44 -11.34 -11.80
CA SER A 70 12.18 -11.73 -10.60
C SER A 70 11.29 -11.92 -9.36
N LEU A 71 10.25 -11.11 -9.19
CA LEU A 71 9.26 -11.24 -8.11
C LEU A 71 8.43 -12.50 -8.28
N LYS A 72 7.98 -12.81 -9.50
CA LYS A 72 7.25 -14.05 -9.80
C LYS A 72 8.10 -15.28 -9.49
N ASP A 73 9.37 -15.29 -9.89
CA ASP A 73 10.30 -16.39 -9.63
C ASP A 73 10.46 -16.69 -8.13
N CYS A 74 10.41 -15.68 -7.28
CA CYS A 74 10.44 -15.89 -5.83
C CYS A 74 9.04 -16.06 -5.18
N GLY A 75 7.95 -16.06 -5.98
CA GLY A 75 6.58 -16.36 -5.55
C GLY A 75 5.79 -15.15 -5.07
N ILE A 76 6.16 -13.93 -5.47
CA ILE A 76 5.39 -12.70 -5.30
C ILE A 76 4.65 -12.40 -6.61
N ASN A 77 3.33 -12.58 -6.62
CA ASN A 77 2.49 -12.40 -7.80
C ASN A 77 1.62 -11.14 -7.77
N THR A 78 1.78 -10.28 -6.75
CA THR A 78 1.01 -9.05 -6.62
C THR A 78 1.95 -7.87 -6.40
N VAL A 79 1.83 -6.85 -7.24
CA VAL A 79 2.62 -5.62 -7.14
C VAL A 79 1.72 -4.39 -7.08
N ALA A 80 2.15 -3.36 -6.35
CA ALA A 80 1.49 -2.07 -6.31
C ALA A 80 2.38 -1.03 -7.01
N LEU A 81 1.87 -0.37 -8.06
CA LEU A 81 2.64 0.56 -8.88
C LEU A 81 2.36 2.02 -8.50
N PHE A 82 3.44 2.78 -8.32
CA PHE A 82 3.40 4.21 -7.98
C PHE A 82 4.24 5.01 -8.98
N PRO A 83 3.62 5.94 -9.73
CA PRO A 83 4.32 6.70 -10.75
C PRO A 83 5.12 7.89 -10.19
N ASN A 84 6.30 8.11 -10.75
CA ASN A 84 7.02 9.37 -10.70
C ASN A 84 7.00 9.96 -12.11
N ILE A 85 6.14 10.96 -12.32
CA ILE A 85 5.83 11.54 -13.64
C ILE A 85 6.69 12.76 -13.90
N ASN A 86 7.03 12.99 -15.19
CA ASN A 86 7.70 14.19 -15.63
C ASN A 86 6.99 15.44 -15.09
N THR A 87 7.76 16.34 -14.46
CA THR A 87 7.22 17.56 -13.87
C THR A 87 6.64 18.53 -14.89
N GLU A 88 7.04 18.44 -16.17
CA GLU A 88 6.56 19.28 -17.25
C GLU A 88 5.08 19.04 -17.61
N VAL A 89 4.57 17.82 -17.34
CA VAL A 89 3.17 17.46 -17.60
C VAL A 89 2.27 17.61 -16.38
N LYS A 90 2.83 17.96 -15.22
CA LYS A 90 2.03 18.22 -14.01
C LYS A 90 1.33 19.56 -14.11
N ASP A 91 0.05 19.58 -13.83
CA ASP A 91 -0.76 20.81 -13.80
C ASP A 91 -1.72 20.82 -12.59
N PRO A 92 -2.31 22.00 -12.25
CA PRO A 92 -3.19 22.10 -11.08
C PRO A 92 -4.47 21.25 -11.16
N LEU A 93 -4.90 20.86 -12.37
CA LEU A 93 -6.08 20.04 -12.62
C LEU A 93 -5.74 18.57 -12.86
N SER A 94 -4.46 18.20 -12.80
CA SER A 94 -3.97 16.81 -12.99
C SER A 94 -4.42 16.18 -14.31
N LYS A 95 -4.42 16.94 -15.41
CA LYS A 95 -4.96 16.52 -16.72
C LYS A 95 -4.28 15.26 -17.25
N GLU A 96 -3.00 15.04 -16.94
CA GLU A 96 -2.30 13.84 -17.36
C GLU A 96 -2.87 12.56 -16.70
N ALA A 97 -3.38 12.61 -15.47
CA ALA A 97 -4.11 11.50 -14.85
C ALA A 97 -5.39 11.14 -15.63
N LEU A 98 -5.98 12.10 -16.34
CA LEU A 98 -7.23 11.93 -17.10
C LEU A 98 -6.99 11.53 -18.56
N ASN A 99 -5.75 11.53 -19.02
CA ASN A 99 -5.33 11.08 -20.34
C ASN A 99 -5.33 9.54 -20.39
N GLU A 100 -6.16 8.95 -21.26
CA GLU A 100 -6.27 7.50 -21.40
C GLU A 100 -4.98 6.84 -21.95
N ASN A 101 -4.11 7.64 -22.58
CA ASN A 101 -2.84 7.21 -23.13
C ASN A 101 -1.65 7.69 -22.27
N ASN A 102 -1.86 7.98 -21.00
CA ASN A 102 -0.79 8.37 -20.10
C ASN A 102 0.22 7.24 -19.86
N PHE A 103 1.39 7.58 -19.34
CA PHE A 103 2.47 6.62 -19.07
C PHE A 103 2.01 5.38 -18.29
N MET A 104 1.20 5.58 -17.23
CA MET A 104 0.74 4.46 -16.40
C MET A 104 -0.18 3.52 -17.16
N CYS A 105 -1.14 4.05 -17.93
CA CYS A 105 -2.03 3.23 -18.73
C CYS A 105 -1.25 2.37 -19.76
N GLN A 106 -0.28 2.97 -20.47
CA GLN A 106 0.57 2.25 -21.42
C GLN A 106 1.44 1.19 -20.72
N LEU A 107 2.03 1.52 -19.56
CA LEU A 107 2.84 0.57 -18.80
C LEU A 107 2.01 -0.61 -18.29
N VAL A 108 0.83 -0.37 -17.77
CA VAL A 108 -0.09 -1.40 -17.28
C VAL A 108 -0.50 -2.35 -18.41
N GLN A 109 -0.87 -1.85 -19.58
CA GLN A 109 -1.17 -2.66 -20.77
C GLN A 109 0.00 -3.58 -21.11
N ARG A 110 1.20 -3.03 -21.20
CA ARG A 110 2.42 -3.78 -21.49
C ARG A 110 2.71 -4.87 -20.45
N ILE A 111 2.56 -4.56 -19.15
CA ILE A 111 2.75 -5.55 -18.09
C ILE A 111 1.71 -6.68 -18.22
N LYS A 112 0.46 -6.36 -18.48
CA LYS A 112 -0.60 -7.36 -18.62
C LYS A 112 -0.45 -8.22 -19.88
N GLU A 113 0.12 -7.68 -20.98
CA GLU A 113 0.48 -8.45 -22.17
C GLU A 113 1.59 -9.46 -21.87
N GLU A 114 2.63 -9.08 -21.11
CA GLU A 114 3.79 -9.92 -20.81
C GLU A 114 3.57 -10.85 -19.59
N PHE A 115 2.86 -10.35 -18.59
CA PHE A 115 2.60 -11.07 -17.34
C PHE A 115 1.10 -11.07 -16.97
N PRO A 116 0.24 -11.76 -17.74
CA PRO A 116 -1.23 -11.71 -17.55
C PRO A 116 -1.69 -12.15 -16.15
N ASP A 117 -0.94 -13.05 -15.49
CA ASP A 117 -1.27 -13.58 -14.17
C ASP A 117 -0.78 -12.71 -13.01
N THR A 118 0.00 -11.64 -13.28
CA THR A 118 0.44 -10.72 -12.22
C THR A 118 -0.73 -9.81 -11.83
N MET A 119 -1.05 -9.79 -10.53
CA MET A 119 -2.08 -8.89 -9.99
C MET A 119 -1.51 -7.48 -9.81
N LEU A 120 -2.11 -6.52 -10.50
CA LEU A 120 -1.72 -5.11 -10.45
C LEU A 120 -2.64 -4.31 -9.53
N VAL A 121 -2.07 -3.76 -8.46
CA VAL A 121 -2.72 -2.78 -7.58
C VAL A 121 -2.29 -1.39 -8.05
N LEU A 122 -3.24 -0.59 -8.51
CA LEU A 122 -2.96 0.76 -9.02
C LEU A 122 -3.54 1.81 -8.09
N ASP A 123 -2.68 2.72 -7.68
CA ASP A 123 -3.06 3.87 -6.86
C ASP A 123 -3.97 4.83 -7.65
N VAL A 124 -5.06 5.26 -7.03
CA VAL A 124 -5.97 6.28 -7.57
C VAL A 124 -5.87 7.52 -6.68
N ALA A 125 -4.98 8.42 -7.06
CA ALA A 125 -4.73 9.70 -6.39
C ALA A 125 -4.05 10.66 -7.36
N LEU A 126 -4.26 11.96 -7.18
CA LEU A 126 -3.78 12.95 -8.13
C LEU A 126 -2.40 13.52 -7.80
N ASP A 127 -1.83 13.28 -6.62
CA ASP A 127 -0.57 13.88 -6.19
C ASP A 127 0.64 13.62 -7.12
N PRO A 128 0.78 12.49 -7.84
CA PRO A 128 1.85 12.34 -8.83
C PRO A 128 1.70 13.26 -10.05
N TYR A 129 0.47 13.66 -10.37
CA TYR A 129 0.09 14.43 -11.56
C TYR A 129 -0.19 15.90 -11.26
N ASN A 130 -0.40 16.25 -9.98
CA ASN A 130 -0.78 17.57 -9.54
C ASN A 130 0.46 18.43 -9.27
N SER A 131 0.51 19.63 -9.87
CA SER A 131 1.62 20.57 -9.64
C SER A 131 1.67 21.13 -8.21
N ASN A 132 0.57 21.02 -7.43
CA ASN A 132 0.52 21.43 -6.03
C ASN A 132 0.90 20.28 -5.08
N GLY A 133 1.09 19.03 -5.58
CA GLY A 133 1.46 17.86 -4.79
C GLY A 133 0.37 17.34 -3.84
N HIS A 134 -0.89 17.72 -4.08
CA HIS A 134 -2.05 17.24 -3.31
C HIS A 134 -2.74 16.06 -3.99
N ASP A 135 -3.41 15.21 -3.17
CA ASP A 135 -4.12 14.02 -3.65
C ASP A 135 -5.43 14.40 -4.40
N GLY A 136 -5.83 15.69 -4.35
CA GLY A 136 -7.01 16.25 -5.02
C GLY A 136 -6.76 17.61 -5.65
N ILE A 137 -7.78 18.13 -6.34
CA ILE A 137 -7.76 19.41 -7.05
C ILE A 137 -7.94 20.57 -6.05
N VAL A 138 -7.05 21.56 -6.13
CA VAL A 138 -7.06 22.72 -5.25
C VAL A 138 -7.87 23.86 -5.89
N ILE A 139 -8.92 24.34 -5.19
CA ILE A 139 -9.73 25.51 -5.55
C ILE A 139 -9.73 26.45 -4.34
N ASP A 140 -9.48 27.73 -4.57
CA ASP A 140 -9.46 28.79 -3.54
C ASP A 140 -8.61 28.44 -2.31
N GLY A 141 -7.45 27.77 -2.53
CA GLY A 141 -6.50 27.40 -1.48
C GLY A 141 -6.94 26.21 -0.62
N LYS A 142 -7.89 25.40 -1.09
CA LYS A 142 -8.35 24.15 -0.42
C LYS A 142 -8.49 23.04 -1.44
N VAL A 143 -8.27 21.79 -1.00
CA VAL A 143 -8.64 20.63 -1.81
C VAL A 143 -10.16 20.56 -1.87
N ASP A 144 -10.70 20.63 -3.09
CA ASP A 144 -12.14 20.53 -3.34
C ASP A 144 -12.52 19.06 -3.53
N ASN A 145 -13.40 18.57 -2.66
CA ASN A 145 -13.83 17.17 -2.66
C ASN A 145 -14.54 16.79 -3.96
N ASP A 146 -15.58 17.54 -4.33
CA ASP A 146 -16.52 17.12 -5.35
C ASP A 146 -15.92 17.22 -6.76
N VAL A 147 -15.14 18.26 -7.03
CA VAL A 147 -14.38 18.38 -8.29
C VAL A 147 -13.32 17.29 -8.40
N THR A 148 -12.70 16.89 -7.27
CA THR A 148 -11.75 15.80 -7.25
C THR A 148 -12.41 14.46 -7.59
N LEU A 149 -13.64 14.19 -7.10
CA LEU A 149 -14.36 12.97 -7.43
C LEU A 149 -14.54 12.75 -8.93
N ASP A 150 -14.81 13.82 -9.69
CA ASP A 150 -14.96 13.72 -11.16
C ASP A 150 -13.64 13.32 -11.85
N ALA A 151 -12.52 13.82 -11.35
CA ALA A 151 -11.19 13.41 -11.85
C ALA A 151 -10.88 11.95 -11.49
N LEU A 152 -11.14 11.51 -10.25
CA LEU A 152 -10.89 10.15 -9.79
C LEU A 152 -11.73 9.11 -10.56
N LYS A 153 -13.00 9.40 -10.88
CA LYS A 153 -13.84 8.56 -11.75
C LYS A 153 -13.15 8.31 -13.09
N LYS A 154 -12.74 9.40 -13.77
CA LYS A 154 -12.10 9.30 -15.10
C LYS A 154 -10.78 8.54 -15.04
N MET A 155 -9.92 8.85 -14.05
CA MET A 155 -8.67 8.13 -13.84
C MET A 155 -8.91 6.63 -13.60
N SER A 156 -9.89 6.28 -12.78
CA SER A 156 -10.23 4.89 -12.46
C SER A 156 -10.64 4.08 -13.69
N ILE A 157 -11.46 4.66 -14.57
CA ILE A 157 -11.86 4.00 -15.83
C ILE A 157 -10.67 3.83 -16.78
N ASN A 158 -9.80 4.83 -16.88
CA ASN A 158 -8.61 4.72 -17.72
C ASN A 158 -7.69 3.57 -17.23
N LEU A 159 -7.45 3.47 -15.93
CA LEU A 159 -6.65 2.40 -15.34
C LEU A 159 -7.31 1.03 -15.47
N ALA A 160 -8.63 0.93 -15.30
CA ALA A 160 -9.37 -0.31 -15.49
C ALA A 160 -9.33 -0.77 -16.97
N ASN A 161 -9.51 0.15 -17.93
CA ASN A 161 -9.37 -0.12 -19.36
C ASN A 161 -7.94 -0.59 -19.73
N ALA A 162 -6.92 -0.09 -19.03
CA ALA A 162 -5.54 -0.50 -19.21
C ALA A 162 -5.24 -1.90 -18.66
N GLY A 163 -6.11 -2.46 -17.81
CA GLY A 163 -5.96 -3.82 -17.26
C GLY A 163 -5.66 -3.88 -15.76
N ALA A 164 -6.00 -2.83 -14.98
CA ALA A 164 -5.90 -2.86 -13.53
C ALA A 164 -6.78 -3.98 -12.95
N ASP A 165 -6.22 -4.84 -12.11
CA ASP A 165 -6.99 -5.84 -11.36
C ASP A 165 -7.61 -5.24 -10.10
N ILE A 166 -6.87 -4.37 -9.43
CA ILE A 166 -7.25 -3.72 -8.18
C ILE A 166 -7.01 -2.22 -8.32
N LEU A 167 -8.04 -1.42 -8.15
CA LEU A 167 -7.93 0.02 -7.98
C LEU A 167 -7.89 0.35 -6.49
N ALA A 168 -6.95 1.20 -6.09
CA ALA A 168 -6.68 1.51 -4.69
C ALA A 168 -6.76 3.02 -4.42
N PRO A 169 -7.97 3.60 -4.28
CA PRO A 169 -8.14 5.02 -4.01
C PRO A 169 -7.50 5.43 -2.69
N SER A 170 -6.47 6.29 -2.78
CA SER A 170 -5.68 6.73 -1.63
C SER A 170 -5.82 8.23 -1.33
N ASP A 171 -6.70 8.91 -2.04
CA ASP A 171 -6.91 10.35 -2.02
C ASP A 171 -7.61 10.87 -0.76
N MET A 172 -8.46 10.05 -0.11
CA MET A 172 -9.24 10.36 1.09
C MET A 172 -10.38 11.37 0.87
N MET A 173 -10.92 11.48 -0.35
CA MET A 173 -12.12 12.29 -0.59
C MET A 173 -13.39 11.54 -0.12
N ASP A 174 -14.34 12.27 0.44
CA ASP A 174 -15.61 11.71 0.87
C ASP A 174 -16.43 11.21 -0.34
N GLY A 175 -16.96 9.98 -0.27
CA GLY A 175 -17.81 9.39 -1.31
C GLY A 175 -17.04 8.83 -2.53
N ARG A 176 -15.71 8.82 -2.51
CA ARG A 176 -14.87 8.39 -3.64
C ARG A 176 -15.09 6.94 -4.05
N ILE A 177 -15.28 6.04 -3.08
CA ILE A 177 -15.47 4.62 -3.37
C ILE A 177 -16.79 4.41 -4.10
N GLY A 178 -17.87 5.07 -3.65
CA GLY A 178 -19.18 4.97 -4.26
C GLY A 178 -19.20 5.44 -5.71
N VAL A 179 -18.64 6.61 -5.99
CA VAL A 179 -18.63 7.16 -7.37
C VAL A 179 -17.73 6.34 -8.30
N ILE A 180 -16.60 5.80 -7.82
CA ILE A 180 -15.73 4.93 -8.62
C ILE A 180 -16.42 3.60 -8.89
N ARG A 181 -17.04 2.95 -7.89
CA ARG A 181 -17.77 1.70 -8.07
C ARG A 181 -18.90 1.86 -9.09
N GLU A 182 -19.71 2.90 -8.94
CA GLU A 182 -20.79 3.19 -9.88
C GLU A 182 -20.29 3.34 -11.31
N GLU A 183 -19.18 4.03 -11.51
CA GLU A 183 -18.61 4.26 -12.82
C GLU A 183 -18.01 2.98 -13.42
N LEU A 184 -17.33 2.14 -12.63
CA LEU A 184 -16.84 0.82 -13.04
C LEU A 184 -17.99 -0.07 -13.52
N GLU A 185 -19.11 -0.13 -12.79
CA GLU A 185 -20.29 -0.90 -13.18
C GLU A 185 -20.88 -0.42 -14.51
N LYS A 186 -21.00 0.89 -14.73
CA LYS A 186 -21.49 1.49 -15.98
C LYS A 186 -20.63 1.11 -17.20
N HIS A 187 -19.31 0.96 -16.98
CA HIS A 187 -18.35 0.61 -18.04
C HIS A 187 -18.06 -0.89 -18.13
N ASN A 188 -18.84 -1.75 -17.46
CA ASN A 188 -18.67 -3.21 -17.40
C ASN A 188 -17.37 -3.73 -16.77
N HIS A 189 -16.69 -2.94 -15.95
CA HIS A 189 -15.54 -3.37 -15.14
C HIS A 189 -15.99 -4.02 -13.83
N LYS A 190 -16.88 -5.02 -13.91
CA LYS A 190 -17.54 -5.65 -12.76
C LYS A 190 -16.58 -6.45 -11.88
N ASP A 191 -15.51 -6.96 -12.47
CA ASP A 191 -14.52 -7.81 -11.79
C ASP A 191 -13.35 -6.99 -11.19
N THR A 192 -13.28 -5.68 -11.46
CA THR A 192 -12.24 -4.81 -10.88
C THR A 192 -12.47 -4.61 -9.40
N ILE A 193 -11.50 -5.02 -8.60
CA ILE A 193 -11.53 -4.92 -7.14
C ILE A 193 -11.28 -3.48 -6.68
N LEU A 194 -12.03 -3.00 -5.68
CA LEU A 194 -11.76 -1.75 -4.99
C LEU A 194 -11.12 -2.00 -3.62
N LEU A 195 -9.85 -1.61 -3.50
CA LEU A 195 -9.07 -1.60 -2.26
C LEU A 195 -9.05 -0.17 -1.70
N SER A 196 -9.95 0.13 -0.78
CA SER A 196 -9.97 1.47 -0.19
C SER A 196 -8.86 1.69 0.83
N TYR A 197 -8.12 2.79 0.71
CA TYR A 197 -7.29 3.31 1.80
C TYR A 197 -8.18 3.93 2.89
N ALA A 198 -9.10 3.15 3.43
CA ALA A 198 -10.17 3.57 4.32
C ALA A 198 -9.70 4.16 5.65
N ALA A 199 -8.50 3.78 6.11
CA ALA A 199 -7.88 4.31 7.31
C ALA A 199 -6.45 4.82 7.01
N LYS A 200 -6.35 5.88 6.20
CA LYS A 200 -5.08 6.56 5.88
C LYS A 200 -4.91 7.75 6.81
N TYR A 201 -3.95 7.64 7.70
CA TYR A 201 -3.64 8.69 8.68
C TYR A 201 -2.60 9.66 8.12
N SER A 202 -2.75 10.95 8.46
CA SER A 202 -1.68 11.92 8.26
C SER A 202 -0.46 11.50 9.08
N SER A 203 0.68 11.28 8.42
CA SER A 203 1.83 10.66 9.08
C SER A 203 3.17 11.19 8.58
N ASN A 204 4.10 11.37 9.52
CA ASN A 204 5.50 11.66 9.21
C ASN A 204 6.26 10.47 8.61
N PHE A 205 5.71 9.25 8.67
CA PHE A 205 6.30 8.06 8.03
C PHE A 205 6.18 8.05 6.50
N TYR A 206 5.59 9.06 5.87
CA TYR A 206 5.48 9.14 4.40
C TYR A 206 6.64 9.88 3.73
N GLY A 207 7.59 10.44 4.48
CA GLY A 207 8.69 11.24 3.93
C GLY A 207 9.40 10.57 2.74
N PRO A 208 9.96 9.36 2.88
CA PRO A 208 10.67 8.69 1.80
C PRO A 208 9.82 8.37 0.56
N PHE A 209 8.51 8.12 0.73
CA PHE A 209 7.58 7.93 -0.39
C PHE A 209 7.42 9.21 -1.22
N ARG A 210 7.28 10.36 -0.55
CA ARG A 210 7.15 11.66 -1.23
C ARG A 210 8.37 11.97 -2.10
N ASP A 211 9.57 11.63 -1.61
CA ASP A 211 10.81 11.76 -2.37
C ASP A 211 10.78 10.85 -3.62
N ALA A 212 10.31 9.60 -3.47
CA ALA A 212 10.29 8.62 -4.54
C ALA A 212 9.33 8.99 -5.69
N VAL A 213 8.14 9.53 -5.38
CA VAL A 213 7.14 9.94 -6.40
C VAL A 213 7.26 11.40 -6.84
N GLY A 214 8.20 12.15 -6.27
CA GLY A 214 8.41 13.56 -6.61
C GLY A 214 7.18 14.44 -6.28
N SER A 215 6.44 14.11 -5.22
CA SER A 215 5.28 14.89 -4.74
C SER A 215 5.70 15.88 -3.65
N ALA A 216 6.49 16.91 -4.04
CA ALA A 216 6.80 18.02 -3.14
C ALA A 216 5.53 18.83 -2.87
N GLN A 217 5.22 19.07 -1.59
CA GLN A 217 4.09 19.91 -1.22
C GLN A 217 4.38 21.38 -1.58
N SER A 218 3.44 22.05 -2.22
CA SER A 218 3.43 23.52 -2.29
C SER A 218 3.18 24.10 -0.90
N GLU A 219 3.81 25.21 -0.57
CA GLU A 219 3.62 25.92 0.69
C GLU A 219 2.14 26.29 0.88
N GLY A 220 1.59 26.02 2.07
CA GLY A 220 0.33 26.61 2.54
C GLY A 220 -0.88 25.68 2.69
N ILE A 221 -0.91 24.50 2.06
CA ILE A 221 -1.98 23.52 2.27
C ILE A 221 -1.39 22.26 2.94
N ASN A 222 -2.03 21.81 4.02
CA ASN A 222 -1.61 20.60 4.74
C ASN A 222 -2.51 19.42 4.36
N LYS A 223 -1.94 18.24 4.17
CA LYS A 223 -2.69 16.98 3.95
C LYS A 223 -3.56 16.59 5.15
N ASP A 224 -3.34 17.18 6.34
CA ASP A 224 -4.18 17.01 7.53
C ASP A 224 -5.65 17.46 7.32
N THR A 225 -5.91 18.21 6.25
CA THR A 225 -7.28 18.66 5.91
C THR A 225 -8.15 17.55 5.33
N TYR A 226 -7.54 16.43 4.89
CA TYR A 226 -8.26 15.29 4.31
C TYR A 226 -7.70 13.92 4.72
N GLN A 227 -6.46 13.81 5.19
CA GLN A 227 -5.97 12.58 5.82
C GLN A 227 -6.34 12.57 7.29
N MET A 228 -6.65 11.40 7.85
CA MET A 228 -7.15 11.25 9.22
C MET A 228 -6.12 11.69 10.26
N ASP A 229 -6.59 12.27 11.35
CA ASP A 229 -5.76 12.59 12.51
C ASP A 229 -5.34 11.30 13.25
N TYR A 230 -4.03 11.08 13.40
CA TYR A 230 -3.48 9.89 14.08
C TYR A 230 -3.89 9.77 15.56
N ARG A 231 -4.44 10.81 16.17
CA ARG A 231 -4.97 10.80 17.54
C ARG A 231 -6.38 10.21 17.63
N ASN A 232 -7.05 10.00 16.48
CA ASN A 232 -8.47 9.68 16.44
C ASN A 232 -8.72 8.28 15.85
N ILE A 233 -8.98 7.30 16.72
CA ILE A 233 -9.30 5.93 16.28
C ILE A 233 -10.78 5.78 15.85
N ASN A 234 -11.72 6.53 16.45
CA ASN A 234 -13.14 6.35 16.18
C ASN A 234 -13.53 6.74 14.75
N GLU A 235 -12.80 7.66 14.16
CA GLU A 235 -12.99 8.07 12.77
C GLU A 235 -12.75 6.91 11.81
N SER A 236 -11.72 6.08 12.03
CA SER A 236 -11.45 4.93 11.18
C SER A 236 -12.61 3.94 11.10
N PHE A 237 -13.38 3.77 12.16
CA PHE A 237 -14.58 2.91 12.14
C PHE A 237 -15.69 3.49 11.26
N LYS A 238 -15.83 4.82 11.26
CA LYS A 238 -16.81 5.52 10.44
C LYS A 238 -16.41 5.46 8.96
N GLU A 239 -15.17 5.81 8.65
CA GLU A 239 -14.62 5.78 7.28
C GLU A 239 -14.73 4.40 6.65
N ILE A 240 -14.28 3.36 7.36
CA ILE A 240 -14.38 1.97 6.87
C ILE A 240 -15.83 1.55 6.66
N GLN A 241 -16.75 1.92 7.56
CA GLN A 241 -18.16 1.58 7.38
C GLN A 241 -18.76 2.28 6.15
N LEU A 242 -18.37 3.54 5.90
CA LEU A 242 -18.82 4.27 4.72
C LEU A 242 -18.26 3.63 3.45
N ASP A 243 -16.96 3.38 3.39
CA ASP A 243 -16.32 2.76 2.23
C ASP A 243 -16.87 1.37 1.90
N ILE A 244 -17.16 0.54 2.93
CA ILE A 244 -17.83 -0.76 2.73
C ILE A 244 -19.25 -0.55 2.14
N ASN A 245 -20.01 0.40 2.65
CA ASN A 245 -21.36 0.69 2.16
C ASN A 245 -21.33 1.25 0.73
N GLU A 246 -20.28 1.92 0.35
CA GLU A 246 -20.01 2.47 -0.97
C GLU A 246 -19.50 1.42 -1.98
N GLY A 247 -19.17 0.22 -1.52
CA GLY A 247 -18.76 -0.90 -2.39
C GLY A 247 -17.27 -1.21 -2.40
N ALA A 248 -16.52 -0.87 -1.35
CA ALA A 248 -15.16 -1.38 -1.18
C ALA A 248 -15.16 -2.90 -0.95
N ASP A 249 -14.34 -3.63 -1.69
CA ASP A 249 -14.13 -5.07 -1.53
C ASP A 249 -13.11 -5.37 -0.44
N ILE A 250 -12.14 -4.49 -0.28
CA ILE A 250 -11.01 -4.59 0.66
C ILE A 250 -10.78 -3.21 1.27
N VAL A 251 -10.42 -3.17 2.56
CA VAL A 251 -10.04 -1.94 3.25
C VAL A 251 -8.60 -1.99 3.73
N MET A 252 -7.92 -0.85 3.78
CA MET A 252 -6.51 -0.75 4.14
C MET A 252 -6.28 0.21 5.30
N VAL A 253 -5.36 -0.17 6.20
CA VAL A 253 -4.81 0.70 7.23
C VAL A 253 -3.41 1.15 6.82
N LYS A 254 -3.17 2.47 6.82
CA LYS A 254 -1.91 3.12 6.45
C LYS A 254 -1.63 4.32 7.36
N PRO A 255 -0.45 4.38 8.02
CA PRO A 255 0.61 3.37 8.16
C PRO A 255 0.18 2.12 8.94
N ALA A 256 1.10 1.16 9.19
CA ALA A 256 0.75 -0.13 9.74
C ALA A 256 1.35 -0.42 11.13
N LEU A 257 2.67 -0.33 11.31
CA LEU A 257 3.34 -0.81 12.55
C LEU A 257 2.93 -0.02 13.79
N ALA A 258 2.77 1.30 13.67
CA ALA A 258 2.31 2.15 14.78
C ALA A 258 0.79 2.11 14.97
N TYR A 259 0.05 1.35 14.14
CA TYR A 259 -1.42 1.31 14.08
C TYR A 259 -1.98 -0.11 14.26
N LEU A 260 -1.23 -1.02 14.92
CA LEU A 260 -1.64 -2.39 15.19
C LEU A 260 -2.94 -2.48 16.00
N ASP A 261 -3.15 -1.52 16.90
CA ASP A 261 -4.38 -1.41 17.70
C ASP A 261 -5.61 -1.15 16.84
N ILE A 262 -5.44 -0.34 15.78
CA ILE A 262 -6.49 -0.04 14.80
C ILE A 262 -6.81 -1.31 14.01
N ILE A 263 -5.79 -1.96 13.41
CA ILE A 263 -5.96 -3.22 12.66
C ILE A 263 -6.71 -4.26 13.51
N SER A 264 -6.28 -4.45 14.75
CA SER A 264 -6.86 -5.43 15.66
C SER A 264 -8.33 -5.14 15.99
N LYS A 265 -8.67 -3.89 16.26
CA LYS A 265 -10.05 -3.50 16.57
C LYS A 265 -10.95 -3.58 15.33
N LEU A 266 -10.45 -3.21 14.15
CA LEU A 266 -11.18 -3.33 12.89
C LEU A 266 -11.49 -4.79 12.57
N LYS A 267 -10.50 -5.70 12.74
CA LYS A 267 -10.69 -7.14 12.53
C LYS A 267 -11.78 -7.73 13.43
N CYS A 268 -11.95 -7.21 14.63
CA CYS A 268 -13.01 -7.64 15.53
C CYS A 268 -14.41 -7.10 15.16
N LYS A 269 -14.47 -6.02 14.36
CA LYS A 269 -15.72 -5.31 14.08
C LYS A 269 -16.26 -5.55 12.68
N PHE A 270 -15.39 -5.72 11.69
CA PHE A 270 -15.76 -5.82 10.28
C PHE A 270 -15.37 -7.17 9.70
N ASP A 271 -16.28 -7.75 8.94
CA ASP A 271 -16.06 -9.01 8.21
C ASP A 271 -15.68 -8.72 6.74
N VAL A 272 -14.62 -7.93 6.57
CA VAL A 272 -14.02 -7.56 5.27
C VAL A 272 -12.52 -7.85 5.32
N PRO A 273 -11.87 -8.22 4.21
CA PRO A 273 -10.42 -8.32 4.19
C PRO A 273 -9.76 -6.97 4.55
N ILE A 274 -8.85 -7.01 5.51
CA ILE A 274 -8.09 -5.83 5.95
C ILE A 274 -6.66 -5.97 5.47
N PHE A 275 -6.20 -5.04 4.64
CA PHE A 275 -4.81 -4.95 4.25
C PHE A 275 -4.08 -3.93 5.13
N ALA A 276 -2.78 -4.08 5.26
CA ALA A 276 -1.93 -3.14 5.99
C ALA A 276 -0.79 -2.68 5.08
N TYR A 277 -0.45 -1.40 5.14
CA TYR A 277 0.70 -0.88 4.40
C TYR A 277 1.83 -0.51 5.36
N GLN A 278 2.87 -1.36 5.39
CA GLN A 278 4.14 -1.02 6.01
C GLN A 278 4.85 0.01 5.14
N VAL A 279 4.70 1.29 5.49
CA VAL A 279 5.05 2.42 4.62
C VAL A 279 6.55 2.71 4.58
N SER A 280 6.93 3.62 3.68
CA SER A 280 8.32 3.96 3.37
C SER A 280 9.16 4.36 4.58
N GLY A 281 8.62 5.14 5.51
CA GLY A 281 9.33 5.53 6.73
C GLY A 281 9.49 4.36 7.72
N GLU A 282 8.51 3.46 7.78
CA GLU A 282 8.62 2.23 8.59
C GLU A 282 9.68 1.29 8.00
N TYR A 283 9.72 1.15 6.66
CA TYR A 283 10.78 0.44 5.96
C TYR A 283 12.16 1.06 6.22
N ALA A 284 12.31 2.36 6.00
CA ALA A 284 13.58 3.07 6.16
C ALA A 284 14.12 2.97 7.60
N MET A 285 13.24 3.07 8.61
CA MET A 285 13.59 2.90 10.02
C MET A 285 14.14 1.50 10.30
N LEU A 286 13.49 0.45 9.81
CA LEU A 286 13.93 -0.93 9.99
C LEU A 286 15.23 -1.20 9.23
N LYS A 287 15.31 -0.76 7.97
CA LYS A 287 16.49 -0.93 7.12
C LYS A 287 17.71 -0.23 7.72
N MET A 288 17.55 1.01 8.19
CA MET A 288 18.63 1.74 8.87
C MET A 288 19.09 1.01 10.15
N GLY A 289 18.17 0.49 10.94
CA GLY A 289 18.50 -0.26 12.15
C GLY A 289 19.27 -1.55 11.86
N ILE A 290 18.92 -2.24 10.78
CA ILE A 290 19.66 -3.42 10.28
C ILE A 290 21.08 -3.00 9.82
N ASP A 291 21.18 -2.01 8.96
CA ASP A 291 22.46 -1.54 8.38
C ASP A 291 23.42 -1.01 9.43
N LYS A 292 22.89 -0.45 10.53
CA LYS A 292 23.68 -0.01 11.70
C LYS A 292 23.92 -1.11 12.73
N ASN A 293 23.48 -2.34 12.50
CA ASN A 293 23.59 -3.46 13.42
C ASN A 293 22.94 -3.22 14.80
N TYR A 294 21.88 -2.40 14.86
CA TYR A 294 21.09 -2.23 16.09
C TYR A 294 20.20 -3.45 16.34
N PHE A 295 19.77 -4.13 15.27
CA PHE A 295 19.07 -5.40 15.31
C PHE A 295 19.36 -6.22 14.04
N GLY A 296 19.17 -7.53 14.13
CA GLY A 296 19.39 -8.44 13.00
C GLY A 296 18.20 -8.45 12.02
N ASN A 297 18.38 -9.13 10.89
CA ASN A 297 17.39 -9.26 9.83
C ASN A 297 16.05 -9.88 10.30
N ASN A 298 16.05 -10.63 11.41
CA ASN A 298 14.85 -11.24 11.98
C ASN A 298 13.79 -10.21 12.44
N VAL A 299 14.13 -8.92 12.55
CA VAL A 299 13.15 -7.86 12.82
C VAL A 299 12.15 -7.72 11.66
N VAL A 300 12.53 -8.07 10.43
CA VAL A 300 11.63 -8.02 9.27
C VAL A 300 10.47 -9.01 9.43
N PRO A 301 10.70 -10.34 9.55
CA PRO A 301 9.58 -11.26 9.79
C PRO A 301 8.86 -10.99 11.11
N GLU A 302 9.51 -10.54 12.18
CA GLU A 302 8.87 -10.20 13.44
C GLU A 302 7.83 -9.08 13.25
N THR A 303 8.18 -8.02 12.53
CA THR A 303 7.26 -6.90 12.27
C THR A 303 6.10 -7.32 11.35
N LEU A 304 6.35 -8.11 10.30
CA LEU A 304 5.29 -8.62 9.42
C LEU A 304 4.34 -9.57 10.15
N ILE A 305 4.87 -10.48 10.97
CA ILE A 305 4.02 -11.33 11.83
C ILE A 305 3.17 -10.50 12.77
N SER A 306 3.68 -9.38 13.29
CA SER A 306 2.88 -8.50 14.15
C SER A 306 1.66 -7.92 13.41
N LEU A 307 1.79 -7.58 12.12
CA LEU A 307 0.70 -7.11 11.27
C LEU A 307 -0.33 -8.21 11.00
N PHE A 308 0.12 -9.41 10.62
CA PHE A 308 -0.78 -10.56 10.42
C PHE A 308 -1.48 -10.96 11.72
N ARG A 309 -0.76 -11.00 12.84
CA ARG A 309 -1.31 -11.30 14.17
C ARG A 309 -2.34 -10.27 14.62
N ALA A 310 -2.17 -9.00 14.23
CA ALA A 310 -3.17 -7.97 14.47
C ALA A 310 -4.45 -8.18 13.66
N GLY A 311 -4.40 -8.94 12.55
CA GLY A 311 -5.58 -9.31 11.77
C GLY A 311 -5.53 -8.92 10.29
N SER A 312 -4.37 -8.45 9.78
CA SER A 312 -4.23 -8.17 8.36
C SER A 312 -4.35 -9.44 7.53
N SER A 313 -5.11 -9.38 6.44
CA SER A 313 -5.23 -10.47 5.45
C SER A 313 -4.05 -10.50 4.49
N SER A 314 -3.54 -9.32 4.12
CA SER A 314 -2.35 -9.13 3.29
C SER A 314 -1.60 -7.87 3.71
N VAL A 315 -0.32 -7.79 3.33
CA VAL A 315 0.54 -6.66 3.69
C VAL A 315 1.27 -6.14 2.46
N LEU A 316 1.12 -4.83 2.19
CA LEU A 316 2.01 -4.11 1.30
C LEU A 316 3.29 -3.78 2.07
N THR A 317 4.43 -4.24 1.56
CA THR A 317 5.72 -4.01 2.20
C THR A 317 6.86 -4.00 1.19
N TYR A 318 7.79 -3.08 1.36
CA TYR A 318 9.03 -3.02 0.58
C TYR A 318 10.00 -4.17 0.89
N PHE A 319 9.72 -4.97 1.92
CA PHE A 319 10.46 -6.19 2.22
C PHE A 319 9.89 -7.45 1.56
N ALA A 320 8.84 -7.36 0.71
CA ALA A 320 8.17 -8.53 0.15
C ALA A 320 9.15 -9.44 -0.62
N LYS A 321 9.97 -8.87 -1.51
CA LYS A 321 11.00 -9.62 -2.24
C LYS A 321 12.01 -10.27 -1.31
N TRP A 322 12.56 -9.49 -0.37
CA TRP A 322 13.53 -10.00 0.59
C TRP A 322 12.99 -11.16 1.42
N VAL A 323 11.75 -11.07 1.88
CA VAL A 323 11.07 -12.15 2.62
C VAL A 323 10.90 -13.39 1.73
N ALA A 324 10.53 -13.21 0.48
CA ALA A 324 10.33 -14.32 -0.46
C ALA A 324 11.63 -15.05 -0.77
N GLU A 325 12.73 -14.33 -0.98
CA GLU A 325 14.07 -14.88 -1.22
C GLU A 325 14.64 -15.60 0.02
N ASN A 326 14.28 -15.18 1.23
CA ASN A 326 14.75 -15.73 2.49
C ASN A 326 13.71 -16.62 3.19
N TYR A 327 12.65 -17.02 2.49
CA TYR A 327 11.46 -17.63 3.07
C TYR A 327 11.74 -18.90 3.89
N ASP A 328 12.59 -19.79 3.40
CA ASP A 328 12.92 -21.05 4.06
C ASP A 328 13.69 -20.84 5.38
N ASN A 329 14.43 -19.74 5.48
CA ASN A 329 15.16 -19.34 6.69
C ASN A 329 14.23 -18.68 7.73
N ILE A 330 13.15 -18.04 7.28
CA ILE A 330 12.18 -17.35 8.12
C ILE A 330 11.15 -18.32 8.68
N SER A 331 10.79 -19.36 7.90
CA SER A 331 9.76 -20.35 8.24
C SER A 331 10.24 -21.41 9.24
N ASN A 332 11.54 -21.47 9.54
CA ASN A 332 12.18 -22.36 10.49
C ASN A 332 12.56 -21.65 11.79
#